data_f1dd0c7495aae0e9ae5962fa1208f987
#
_entry.id   f1dd0c7495aae0e9ae5962fa1208f987
#
_cell.length_a   1.000
_cell.length_b   1.000
_cell.length_c   1.000
_cell.angle_alpha   90.00
_cell.angle_beta   90.00
_cell.angle_gamma   90.00
#
_symmetry.space_group_name_H-M   'P 1'
#
loop_
_entity.id
_entity.type
_entity.pdbx_description
1 polymer ?
#
loop_
_entity_poly.entity_id
_entity_poly.type
_entity_poly.pdbx_seq_one_letter_code
_entity_poly.pdbx_strand_id
1 'polypeptide(L)'
;MTRQVTRDTVQRRLVGPPDAHGTGSIPEACLLEVKRSAHGVADALESVTVKHVSGGTSRITLKSYDQGRERFQGETLDFVWFDEEPPLDIYIEGLTRTNATQGIVWLTFTPLLGMSDVVKRFLIEKSPGTHVTNMTIYDVAHYTDAQRKAIIDSYPAHEREARAMGTPTLGSGRIFPLSEEVLREKSVALPNHWPRICGMDFGWDHPTAAVWLAWDRDTDTVHVYDCYRVKEATPLIHSLAINAKGKWIPVAWPHDGLQHDKGSGEQLAEQYRKHDVNMLKDRATFDDGSNGVEAGLMEMLDRMQTGRFKVAAHLHDWWEEFRLYHRK
;
A
#
# COMPACT_ATOMS: atom_id res chain seq x y z
N MET A 1 -0.68 14.74 9.18
CA MET A 1 -0.51 16.23 9.19
C MET A 1 -0.63 16.76 10.61
N THR A 2 0.33 17.57 11.07
CA THR A 2 0.32 18.19 12.39
C THR A 2 -0.42 19.54 12.34
N ARG A 3 -0.81 20.07 13.52
CA ARG A 3 -1.50 21.36 13.60
C ARG A 3 -0.66 22.53 13.08
N GLN A 4 0.65 22.48 13.26
CA GLN A 4 1.56 23.49 12.71
C GLN A 4 1.56 23.46 11.18
N VAL A 5 1.64 22.28 10.58
CA VAL A 5 1.57 22.12 9.11
C VAL A 5 0.22 22.58 8.58
N THR A 6 -0.90 22.24 9.24
CA THR A 6 -2.24 22.74 8.87
C THR A 6 -2.31 24.26 8.83
N ARG A 7 -1.71 24.94 9.84
CA ARG A 7 -1.62 26.41 9.87
C ARG A 7 -0.81 26.96 8.70
N ASP A 8 0.36 26.40 8.47
CA ASP A 8 1.33 26.93 7.51
C ASP A 8 0.98 26.62 6.06
N THR A 9 0.11 25.61 5.82
CA THR A 9 -0.34 25.21 4.48
C THR A 9 -1.81 25.52 4.23
N VAL A 10 -2.72 24.72 4.76
CA VAL A 10 -4.16 24.79 4.45
C VAL A 10 -4.78 26.11 4.90
N GLN A 11 -4.54 26.51 6.15
CA GLN A 11 -5.04 27.77 6.68
C GLN A 11 -4.55 28.95 5.84
N ARG A 12 -3.25 28.99 5.54
CA ARG A 12 -2.64 30.07 4.76
C ARG A 12 -3.20 30.12 3.33
N ARG A 13 -3.47 28.98 2.70
CA ARG A 13 -4.09 28.94 1.37
C ARG A 13 -5.53 29.39 1.37
N LEU A 14 -6.31 29.01 2.37
CA LEU A 14 -7.72 29.37 2.47
C LEU A 14 -7.92 30.82 2.88
N VAL A 15 -7.26 31.26 3.94
CA VAL A 15 -7.55 32.52 4.63
C VAL A 15 -6.46 33.58 4.44
N GLY A 16 -5.24 33.16 4.13
CA GLY A 16 -4.05 34.03 4.14
C GLY A 16 -3.21 33.88 5.41
N PRO A 17 -2.05 34.54 5.49
CA PRO A 17 -1.21 34.51 6.67
C PRO A 17 -1.89 35.21 7.87
N PRO A 18 -1.41 34.98 9.10
CA PRO A 18 -2.06 35.51 10.34
C PRO A 18 -2.21 37.02 10.42
N ASP A 19 -1.34 37.75 9.73
CA ASP A 19 -1.30 39.22 9.66
C ASP A 19 -2.03 39.80 8.44
N ALA A 20 -2.53 38.92 7.53
CA ALA A 20 -3.20 39.36 6.32
C ALA A 20 -4.32 38.36 5.89
N HIS A 21 -5.30 38.15 6.80
CA HIS A 21 -6.48 37.36 6.49
C HIS A 21 -7.26 37.98 5.33
N GLY A 22 -7.83 37.14 4.48
CA GLY A 22 -8.55 37.57 3.28
C GLY A 22 -7.70 37.68 2.00
N THR A 23 -6.39 37.36 2.11
CA THR A 23 -5.47 37.28 0.96
C THR A 23 -5.31 35.86 0.40
N GLY A 24 -5.95 34.87 1.03
CA GLY A 24 -6.03 33.49 0.53
C GLY A 24 -7.13 33.31 -0.53
N SER A 25 -7.55 32.07 -0.71
CA SER A 25 -8.65 31.73 -1.64
C SER A 25 -10.00 32.30 -1.21
N ILE A 26 -10.17 32.65 0.08
CA ILE A 26 -11.35 33.29 0.63
C ILE A 26 -11.06 34.78 0.74
N PRO A 27 -11.70 35.65 -0.08
CA PRO A 27 -11.50 37.09 -0.03
C PRO A 27 -11.96 37.69 1.30
N GLU A 28 -11.33 38.79 1.75
CA GLU A 28 -11.68 39.50 2.98
C GLU A 28 -13.17 39.86 3.05
N ALA A 29 -13.76 40.30 1.95
CA ALA A 29 -15.17 40.64 1.89
C ALA A 29 -16.14 39.46 2.16
N CYS A 30 -15.65 38.25 2.09
CA CYS A 30 -16.39 37.02 2.40
C CYS A 30 -16.15 36.53 3.83
N LEU A 31 -15.12 36.98 4.51
CA LEU A 31 -14.82 36.60 5.89
C LEU A 31 -15.75 37.32 6.86
N LEU A 32 -16.49 36.58 7.69
CA LEU A 32 -17.37 37.16 8.71
C LEU A 32 -16.75 37.05 10.10
N GLU A 33 -16.12 35.91 10.39
CA GLU A 33 -15.50 35.64 11.69
C GLU A 33 -14.30 34.71 11.49
N VAL A 34 -13.21 35.01 12.18
CA VAL A 34 -12.01 34.18 12.23
C VAL A 34 -11.70 33.85 13.68
N LYS A 35 -11.95 32.60 14.09
CA LYS A 35 -11.74 32.17 15.47
C LYS A 35 -10.38 31.48 15.62
N ARG A 36 -9.51 32.04 16.45
CA ARG A 36 -8.22 31.44 16.79
C ARG A 36 -8.38 30.32 17.81
N SER A 37 -7.50 29.36 17.74
CA SER A 37 -7.43 28.28 18.72
C SER A 37 -6.93 28.83 20.07
N ALA A 38 -7.62 28.46 21.14
CA ALA A 38 -7.24 28.87 22.50
C ALA A 38 -5.96 28.17 23.00
N HIS A 39 -5.61 27.02 22.45
CA HIS A 39 -4.50 26.17 22.91
C HIS A 39 -3.69 25.61 21.75
N GLY A 40 -2.40 25.38 22.00
CA GLY A 40 -1.49 24.71 21.08
C GLY A 40 -0.67 25.69 20.24
N VAL A 41 -0.67 25.54 18.92
CA VAL A 41 0.17 26.31 17.99
C VAL A 41 -0.33 27.75 17.89
N ALA A 42 0.58 28.73 18.09
CA ALA A 42 0.26 30.15 17.94
C ALA A 42 -0.34 30.44 16.55
N ASP A 43 -1.33 31.33 16.50
CA ASP A 43 -2.02 31.76 15.29
C ASP A 43 -2.74 30.66 14.49
N ALA A 44 -2.84 29.45 15.03
CA ALA A 44 -3.66 28.42 14.44
C ALA A 44 -5.14 28.75 14.61
N LEU A 45 -5.91 28.65 13.54
CA LEU A 45 -7.34 28.86 13.56
C LEU A 45 -8.09 27.59 14.00
N GLU A 46 -9.16 27.77 14.75
CA GLU A 46 -10.13 26.73 15.09
C GLU A 46 -11.22 26.67 14.02
N SER A 47 -11.77 27.83 13.66
CA SER A 47 -12.82 27.92 12.63
C SER A 47 -12.85 29.29 11.96
N VAL A 48 -13.45 29.28 10.76
CA VAL A 48 -13.71 30.47 9.96
C VAL A 48 -15.18 30.43 9.51
N THR A 49 -15.91 31.56 9.70
CA THR A 49 -17.27 31.73 9.17
C THR A 49 -17.20 32.61 7.93
N VAL A 50 -17.80 32.14 6.85
CA VAL A 50 -17.77 32.83 5.55
C VAL A 50 -19.18 33.07 5.02
N LYS A 51 -19.36 34.09 4.21
CA LYS A 51 -20.59 34.35 3.45
C LYS A 51 -20.76 33.24 2.39
N HIS A 52 -21.96 32.70 2.30
CA HIS A 52 -22.31 31.78 1.23
C HIS A 52 -23.09 32.51 0.10
N VAL A 53 -22.94 32.03 -1.12
CA VAL A 53 -23.60 32.64 -2.32
C VAL A 53 -25.12 32.65 -2.23
N SER A 54 -25.74 31.78 -1.42
CA SER A 54 -27.19 31.77 -1.17
C SER A 54 -27.67 32.89 -0.25
N GLY A 55 -26.77 33.72 0.28
CA GLY A 55 -27.07 34.74 1.32
C GLY A 55 -26.95 34.23 2.75
N GLY A 56 -26.73 32.92 2.96
CA GLY A 56 -26.45 32.33 4.26
C GLY A 56 -24.97 32.39 4.63
N THR A 57 -24.57 31.55 5.59
CA THR A 57 -23.20 31.42 6.05
C THR A 57 -22.73 29.98 6.02
N SER A 58 -21.44 29.77 5.78
CA SER A 58 -20.77 28.48 5.92
C SER A 58 -19.70 28.58 7.00
N ARG A 59 -19.55 27.54 7.80
CA ARG A 59 -18.50 27.43 8.81
C ARG A 59 -17.48 26.37 8.40
N ILE A 60 -16.22 26.76 8.40
CA ILE A 60 -15.08 25.90 8.12
C ILE A 60 -14.35 25.64 9.43
N THR A 61 -14.22 24.39 9.86
CA THR A 61 -13.46 23.99 11.06
C THR A 61 -12.15 23.37 10.62
N LEU A 62 -11.04 23.81 11.19
CA LEU A 62 -9.70 23.33 10.88
C LEU A 62 -9.24 22.34 11.95
N LYS A 63 -8.96 21.11 11.54
CA LYS A 63 -8.48 20.00 12.39
C LYS A 63 -7.21 19.41 11.81
N SER A 64 -6.43 18.74 12.66
CA SER A 64 -5.21 18.05 12.25
C SER A 64 -5.21 16.61 12.73
N TYR A 65 -4.54 15.71 12.00
CA TYR A 65 -4.59 14.26 12.28
C TYR A 65 -3.92 13.87 13.59
N ASP A 66 -2.94 14.63 14.06
CA ASP A 66 -2.27 14.44 15.36
C ASP A 66 -3.19 14.67 16.58
N GLN A 67 -4.36 15.24 16.38
CA GLN A 67 -5.37 15.39 17.43
C GLN A 67 -6.16 14.09 17.69
N GLY A 68 -5.97 13.07 16.84
CA GLY A 68 -6.62 11.79 16.94
C GLY A 68 -8.11 11.80 16.51
N ARG A 69 -8.63 10.59 16.30
CA ARG A 69 -10.01 10.34 15.83
C ARG A 69 -11.09 11.05 16.66
N GLU A 70 -10.91 11.12 17.99
CA GLU A 70 -11.91 11.69 18.90
C GLU A 70 -12.28 13.14 18.56
N ARG A 71 -11.35 13.92 18.05
CA ARG A 71 -11.59 15.31 17.65
C ARG A 71 -12.45 15.46 16.39
N PHE A 72 -12.63 14.39 15.64
CA PHE A 72 -13.49 14.37 14.46
C PHE A 72 -14.91 13.92 14.78
N GLN A 73 -15.19 13.50 16.01
CA GLN A 73 -16.49 13.04 16.47
C GLN A 73 -17.43 14.20 16.81
N GLY A 74 -18.74 13.93 16.82
CA GLY A 74 -19.78 14.80 17.41
C GLY A 74 -20.34 15.89 16.49
N GLU A 75 -19.79 16.10 15.29
CA GLU A 75 -20.30 17.09 14.33
C GLU A 75 -21.07 16.40 13.19
N THR A 76 -22.05 17.08 12.63
CA THR A 76 -22.68 16.71 11.35
C THR A 76 -22.17 17.69 10.30
N LEU A 77 -21.62 17.17 9.20
CA LEU A 77 -20.90 17.96 8.22
C LEU A 77 -21.51 17.77 6.82
N ASP A 78 -21.53 18.85 6.05
CA ASP A 78 -21.92 18.84 4.64
C ASP A 78 -20.74 18.47 3.72
N PHE A 79 -19.51 18.70 4.21
CA PHE A 79 -18.30 18.50 3.44
C PHE A 79 -17.12 18.22 4.36
N VAL A 80 -16.26 17.27 3.99
CA VAL A 80 -14.97 17.03 4.63
C VAL A 80 -13.88 17.03 3.55
N TRP A 81 -12.85 17.84 3.77
CA TRP A 81 -11.66 17.83 2.94
C TRP A 81 -10.46 17.33 3.77
N PHE A 82 -9.91 16.23 3.36
CA PHE A 82 -8.65 15.71 3.85
C PHE A 82 -7.52 16.17 2.94
N ASP A 83 -6.68 17.07 3.43
CA ASP A 83 -5.43 17.45 2.77
C ASP A 83 -4.33 16.53 3.30
N GLU A 84 -3.59 15.91 2.41
CA GLU A 84 -2.74 14.74 2.62
C GLU A 84 -3.53 13.49 3.08
N GLU A 85 -2.91 12.34 2.92
CA GLU A 85 -3.53 11.05 3.22
C GLU A 85 -3.88 10.93 4.72
N PRO A 86 -5.15 10.75 5.09
CA PRO A 86 -5.56 10.58 6.49
C PRO A 86 -5.31 9.13 6.96
N PRO A 87 -5.11 8.92 8.28
CA PRO A 87 -5.28 7.60 8.89
C PRO A 87 -6.69 7.04 8.60
N LEU A 88 -6.79 5.72 8.43
CA LEU A 88 -8.04 5.07 8.03
C LEU A 88 -9.20 5.33 9.00
N ASP A 89 -8.93 5.33 10.30
CA ASP A 89 -9.92 5.58 11.34
C ASP A 89 -10.47 7.01 11.30
N ILE A 90 -9.64 8.00 10.96
CA ILE A 90 -10.06 9.39 10.76
C ILE A 90 -10.86 9.54 9.45
N TYR A 91 -10.45 8.83 8.38
CA TYR A 91 -11.21 8.79 7.13
C TYR A 91 -12.62 8.24 7.32
N ILE A 92 -12.75 7.11 8.03
CA ILE A 92 -14.03 6.49 8.36
C ILE A 92 -14.89 7.44 9.20
N GLU A 93 -14.29 8.16 10.14
CA GLU A 93 -15.01 9.15 10.93
C GLU A 93 -15.56 10.27 10.04
N GLY A 94 -14.78 10.79 9.09
CA GLY A 94 -15.24 11.78 8.12
C GLY A 94 -16.45 11.31 7.31
N LEU A 95 -16.42 10.08 6.81
CA LEU A 95 -17.56 9.47 6.13
C LEU A 95 -18.80 9.42 7.03
N THR A 96 -18.61 9.03 8.31
CA THR A 96 -19.72 8.95 9.28
C THR A 96 -20.33 10.33 9.53
N ARG A 97 -19.53 11.40 9.57
CA ARG A 97 -20.02 12.76 9.82
C ARG A 97 -20.82 13.35 8.67
N THR A 98 -20.61 12.86 7.44
CA THR A 98 -21.33 13.34 6.25
C THR A 98 -22.57 12.51 5.89
N ASN A 99 -22.81 11.38 6.55
CA ASN A 99 -23.92 10.47 6.22
C ASN A 99 -25.29 11.13 6.33
N ALA A 100 -25.54 11.91 7.37
CA ALA A 100 -26.86 12.53 7.62
C ALA A 100 -27.21 13.61 6.58
N THR A 101 -26.21 14.27 6.04
CA THR A 101 -26.36 15.34 5.04
C THR A 101 -26.20 14.85 3.61
N GLN A 102 -25.82 13.58 3.42
CA GLN A 102 -25.37 13.05 2.13
C GLN A 102 -24.22 13.89 1.56
N GLY A 103 -23.36 14.39 2.45
CA GLY A 103 -22.24 15.27 2.14
C GLY A 103 -21.12 14.56 1.41
N ILE A 104 -20.16 15.36 0.96
CA ILE A 104 -19.02 14.88 0.17
C ILE A 104 -17.77 14.79 1.05
N VAL A 105 -17.01 13.72 0.89
CA VAL A 105 -15.67 13.57 1.46
C VAL A 105 -14.66 13.64 0.31
N TRP A 106 -13.75 14.59 0.39
CA TRP A 106 -12.72 14.84 -0.62
C TRP A 106 -11.34 14.64 -0.03
N LEU A 107 -10.45 14.00 -0.77
CA LEU A 107 -9.05 13.78 -0.40
C LEU A 107 -8.14 14.35 -1.49
N THR A 108 -7.10 15.07 -1.05
CA THR A 108 -6.03 15.56 -1.93
C THR A 108 -4.69 15.15 -1.36
N PHE A 109 -3.99 14.22 -1.98
CA PHE A 109 -2.70 13.72 -1.48
C PHE A 109 -1.85 13.11 -2.59
N THR A 110 -0.55 13.07 -2.33
CA THR A 110 0.38 12.25 -3.11
C THR A 110 0.54 10.91 -2.39
N PRO A 111 0.28 9.76 -3.03
CA PRO A 111 0.24 8.47 -2.36
C PRO A 111 1.66 7.93 -2.06
N LEU A 112 2.40 8.64 -1.19
CA LEU A 112 3.77 8.31 -0.78
C LEU A 112 3.84 7.15 0.23
N LEU A 113 2.73 6.83 0.90
CA LEU A 113 2.64 5.71 1.82
C LEU A 113 2.36 4.37 1.11
N GLY A 114 2.30 4.41 -0.23
CA GLY A 114 2.05 3.24 -1.05
C GLY A 114 0.59 2.82 -1.07
N MET A 115 0.35 1.51 -1.09
CA MET A 115 -1.00 0.93 -1.10
C MET A 115 -1.57 0.83 0.32
N SER A 116 -1.73 1.97 0.97
CA SER A 116 -2.41 2.05 2.26
C SER A 116 -3.87 1.59 2.17
N ASP A 117 -4.51 1.36 3.31
CA ASP A 117 -5.92 0.95 3.34
C ASP A 117 -6.87 2.01 2.77
N VAL A 118 -6.50 3.29 2.88
CA VAL A 118 -7.25 4.38 2.24
C VAL A 118 -7.09 4.30 0.72
N VAL A 119 -5.85 4.18 0.22
CA VAL A 119 -5.56 4.06 -1.23
C VAL A 119 -6.23 2.84 -1.85
N LYS A 120 -6.20 1.67 -1.17
CA LYS A 120 -6.85 0.42 -1.62
C LYS A 120 -8.35 0.61 -1.86
N ARG A 121 -9.05 1.34 -0.98
CA ARG A 121 -10.49 1.58 -1.13
C ARG A 121 -10.85 2.28 -2.42
N PHE A 122 -9.98 3.17 -2.90
CA PHE A 122 -10.22 3.93 -4.13
C PHE A 122 -9.73 3.19 -5.39
N LEU A 123 -8.56 2.56 -5.33
CA LEU A 123 -7.91 2.01 -6.51
C LEU A 123 -8.20 0.53 -6.75
N ILE A 124 -8.41 -0.25 -5.68
CA ILE A 124 -8.64 -1.71 -5.77
C ILE A 124 -10.12 -2.04 -5.55
N GLU A 125 -10.66 -1.66 -4.39
CA GLU A 125 -12.04 -2.02 -4.02
C GLU A 125 -13.08 -1.27 -4.87
N LYS A 126 -12.74 -0.05 -5.32
CA LYS A 126 -13.60 0.82 -6.14
C LYS A 126 -15.03 0.87 -5.60
N SER A 127 -15.15 1.17 -4.32
CA SER A 127 -16.43 1.21 -3.60
C SER A 127 -17.45 2.08 -4.35
N PRO A 128 -18.73 1.68 -4.40
CA PRO A 128 -19.76 2.49 -5.03
C PRO A 128 -19.79 3.92 -4.47
N GLY A 129 -19.91 4.91 -5.36
CA GLY A 129 -19.92 6.33 -4.97
C GLY A 129 -18.53 6.95 -4.77
N THR A 130 -17.44 6.23 -5.05
CA THR A 130 -16.09 6.79 -5.06
C THR A 130 -15.66 7.16 -6.48
N HIS A 131 -14.89 8.25 -6.58
CA HIS A 131 -14.28 8.72 -7.82
C HIS A 131 -12.82 9.09 -7.58
N VAL A 132 -11.95 8.80 -8.55
CA VAL A 132 -10.52 9.16 -8.50
C VAL A 132 -10.19 10.02 -9.71
N THR A 133 -9.63 11.19 -9.44
CA THR A 133 -8.99 12.02 -10.45
C THR A 133 -7.49 12.01 -10.21
N ASN A 134 -6.73 11.49 -11.15
CA ASN A 134 -5.29 11.52 -11.08
C ASN A 134 -4.77 12.79 -11.75
N MET A 135 -3.84 13.49 -11.11
CA MET A 135 -3.14 14.66 -11.63
C MET A 135 -1.64 14.36 -11.68
N THR A 136 -1.06 14.55 -12.85
CA THR A 136 0.36 14.33 -13.10
C THR A 136 1.10 15.65 -13.26
N ILE A 137 2.43 15.63 -13.21
CA ILE A 137 3.25 16.81 -13.50
C ILE A 137 3.02 17.34 -14.95
N TYR A 138 2.54 16.47 -15.84
CA TYR A 138 2.27 16.81 -17.23
C TYR A 138 0.98 17.61 -17.40
N ASP A 139 0.06 17.54 -16.46
CA ASP A 139 -1.18 18.31 -16.43
C ASP A 139 -0.96 19.76 -15.97
N VAL A 140 0.26 20.07 -15.48
CA VAL A 140 0.62 21.43 -15.04
C VAL A 140 1.06 22.26 -16.25
N ALA A 141 0.14 23.09 -16.77
CA ALA A 141 0.31 23.80 -18.02
C ALA A 141 1.46 24.83 -18.04
N HIS A 142 1.82 25.38 -16.89
CA HIS A 142 2.86 26.43 -16.81
C HIS A 142 4.31 25.92 -16.73
N TYR A 143 4.50 24.59 -16.62
CA TYR A 143 5.86 24.01 -16.66
C TYR A 143 6.29 23.69 -18.09
N THR A 144 7.50 24.09 -18.44
CA THR A 144 8.19 23.62 -19.64
C THR A 144 8.71 22.18 -19.44
N ASP A 145 8.99 21.48 -20.53
CA ASP A 145 9.53 20.10 -20.45
C ASP A 145 10.87 20.04 -19.71
N ALA A 146 11.72 21.05 -19.87
CA ALA A 146 12.98 21.16 -19.13
C ALA A 146 12.74 21.31 -17.62
N GLN A 147 11.76 22.12 -17.21
CA GLN A 147 11.39 22.28 -15.81
C GLN A 147 10.79 21.01 -15.24
N ARG A 148 9.88 20.33 -15.97
CA ARG A 148 9.33 19.04 -15.57
C ARG A 148 10.42 18.02 -15.32
N LYS A 149 11.36 17.89 -16.28
CA LYS A 149 12.50 16.99 -16.14
C LYS A 149 13.34 17.31 -14.92
N ALA A 150 13.70 18.56 -14.71
CA ALA A 150 14.50 18.99 -13.56
C ALA A 150 13.79 18.71 -12.22
N ILE A 151 12.46 18.91 -12.17
CA ILE A 151 11.66 18.61 -10.97
C ILE A 151 11.66 17.09 -10.71
N ILE A 152 11.39 16.26 -11.73
CA ILE A 152 11.38 14.80 -11.61
C ILE A 152 12.75 14.29 -11.17
N ASP A 153 13.84 14.79 -11.77
CA ASP A 153 15.20 14.37 -11.44
C ASP A 153 15.61 14.78 -10.01
N SER A 154 15.01 15.82 -9.45
CA SER A 154 15.25 16.26 -8.06
C SER A 154 14.64 15.31 -7.00
N TYR A 155 13.65 14.50 -7.37
CA TYR A 155 13.02 13.58 -6.44
C TYR A 155 13.85 12.32 -6.22
N PRO A 156 13.84 11.74 -5.00
CA PRO A 156 14.41 10.42 -4.77
C PRO A 156 13.83 9.41 -5.75
N ALA A 157 14.66 8.50 -6.25
CA ALA A 157 14.27 7.56 -7.31
C ALA A 157 12.98 6.76 -6.97
N HIS A 158 12.84 6.38 -5.71
CA HIS A 158 11.66 5.62 -5.22
C HIS A 158 10.38 6.45 -5.09
N GLU A 159 10.45 7.78 -5.09
CA GLU A 159 9.30 8.68 -5.02
C GLU A 159 8.91 9.32 -6.36
N ARG A 160 9.77 9.20 -7.38
CA ARG A 160 9.59 9.87 -8.67
C ARG A 160 8.25 9.58 -9.31
N GLU A 161 7.86 8.32 -9.33
CA GLU A 161 6.62 7.89 -9.97
C GLU A 161 5.39 8.43 -9.24
N ALA A 162 5.36 8.39 -7.90
CA ALA A 162 4.24 8.95 -7.18
C ALA A 162 4.16 10.46 -7.27
N ARG A 163 5.30 11.15 -7.15
CA ARG A 163 5.32 12.62 -7.20
C ARG A 163 5.07 13.17 -8.60
N ALA A 164 5.51 12.45 -9.63
CA ALA A 164 5.33 12.88 -11.01
C ALA A 164 4.00 12.43 -11.61
N MET A 165 3.57 11.21 -11.31
CA MET A 165 2.43 10.55 -11.97
C MET A 165 1.23 10.33 -11.07
N GLY A 166 1.34 10.62 -9.75
CA GLY A 166 0.28 10.32 -8.79
C GLY A 166 0.03 8.82 -8.59
N THR A 167 0.94 7.98 -9.09
CA THR A 167 0.86 6.54 -8.91
C THR A 167 1.33 6.20 -7.50
N PRO A 168 0.59 5.38 -6.72
CA PRO A 168 1.05 5.02 -5.38
C PRO A 168 2.48 4.51 -5.39
N THR A 169 3.39 5.22 -4.72
CA THR A 169 4.71 4.66 -4.49
C THR A 169 4.57 3.46 -3.58
N LEU A 170 5.47 2.67 -3.78
CA LEU A 170 5.92 1.63 -2.92
C LEU A 170 6.56 2.33 -1.70
N GLY A 171 5.75 2.53 -0.63
CA GLY A 171 6.07 3.41 0.49
C GLY A 171 7.46 3.21 1.11
N SER A 172 7.92 4.20 1.84
CA SER A 172 9.08 4.11 2.72
C SER A 172 8.86 2.98 3.73
N GLY A 173 9.50 1.86 3.55
CA GLY A 173 9.28 0.63 4.32
C GLY A 173 9.07 -0.60 3.45
N ARG A 174 9.01 -0.43 2.14
CA ARG A 174 8.97 -1.56 1.22
C ARG A 174 10.24 -2.38 1.35
N ILE A 175 10.04 -3.68 1.49
CA ILE A 175 11.18 -4.61 1.62
C ILE A 175 11.97 -4.67 0.30
N PHE A 176 11.27 -4.64 -0.83
CA PHE A 176 11.88 -4.63 -2.16
C PHE A 176 11.61 -3.33 -2.90
N PRO A 177 12.47 -2.29 -2.76
CA PRO A 177 12.28 -0.97 -3.36
C PRO A 177 12.71 -0.94 -4.84
N LEU A 178 12.13 -1.81 -5.66
CA LEU A 178 12.44 -1.96 -7.07
C LEU A 178 11.20 -1.78 -7.94
N SER A 179 11.40 -1.32 -9.18
CA SER A 179 10.33 -1.29 -10.18
C SER A 179 9.97 -2.71 -10.62
N GLU A 180 8.66 -2.97 -10.80
CA GLU A 180 8.18 -4.24 -11.34
C GLU A 180 8.75 -4.53 -12.73
N GLU A 181 9.01 -3.50 -13.54
CA GLU A 181 9.52 -3.64 -14.91
C GLU A 181 10.88 -4.35 -14.96
N VAL A 182 11.72 -4.15 -13.93
CA VAL A 182 13.03 -4.81 -13.84
C VAL A 182 12.91 -6.32 -13.62
N LEU A 183 11.86 -6.73 -12.90
CA LEU A 183 11.61 -8.12 -12.52
C LEU A 183 10.70 -8.85 -13.49
N ARG A 184 9.82 -8.11 -14.18
CA ARG A 184 8.74 -8.66 -14.97
C ARG A 184 9.21 -9.26 -16.29
N GLU A 185 8.83 -10.49 -16.58
CA GLU A 185 9.05 -11.12 -17.88
C GLU A 185 7.72 -11.56 -18.51
N LYS A 186 7.58 -11.37 -19.83
CA LYS A 186 6.32 -11.62 -20.55
C LYS A 186 6.01 -13.10 -20.71
N SER A 187 7.03 -13.92 -20.93
CA SER A 187 6.90 -15.37 -21.02
C SER A 187 8.19 -16.02 -20.55
N VAL A 188 8.06 -17.12 -19.84
CA VAL A 188 9.19 -17.92 -19.37
C VAL A 188 9.23 -19.19 -20.20
N ALA A 189 10.29 -19.35 -21.01
CA ALA A 189 10.60 -20.65 -21.56
C ALA A 189 11.25 -21.48 -20.45
N LEU A 190 10.60 -22.53 -19.99
CA LEU A 190 11.08 -23.42 -18.94
C LEU A 190 11.71 -24.70 -19.52
N PRO A 191 13.02 -24.70 -19.79
CA PRO A 191 13.70 -25.91 -20.25
C PRO A 191 13.55 -27.04 -19.23
N ASN A 192 13.42 -28.27 -19.70
CA ASN A 192 13.24 -29.44 -18.83
C ASN A 192 14.43 -29.71 -17.91
N HIS A 193 15.62 -29.25 -18.28
CA HIS A 193 16.83 -29.44 -17.49
C HIS A 193 17.02 -28.44 -16.36
N TRP A 194 16.21 -27.39 -16.32
CA TRP A 194 16.25 -26.43 -15.20
C TRP A 194 15.67 -27.08 -13.95
N PRO A 195 16.41 -27.09 -12.82
CA PRO A 195 15.86 -27.57 -11.56
C PRO A 195 14.69 -26.68 -11.13
N ARG A 196 13.69 -27.31 -10.53
CA ARG A 196 12.49 -26.65 -10.05
C ARG A 196 12.27 -26.95 -8.57
N ILE A 197 11.72 -25.99 -7.86
CA ILE A 197 11.31 -26.11 -6.46
C ILE A 197 10.01 -25.32 -6.25
N CYS A 198 9.20 -25.76 -5.31
CA CYS A 198 8.06 -25.03 -4.80
C CYS A 198 8.39 -24.55 -3.37
N GLY A 199 8.25 -23.28 -3.09
CA GLY A 199 8.24 -22.76 -1.73
C GLY A 199 6.81 -22.64 -1.25
N MET A 200 6.51 -23.10 -0.04
CA MET A 200 5.16 -23.11 0.53
C MET A 200 5.15 -22.42 1.89
N ASP A 201 4.06 -21.73 2.18
CA ASP A 201 3.72 -21.20 3.49
C ASP A 201 2.32 -21.65 3.89
N PHE A 202 2.14 -21.99 5.17
CA PHE A 202 0.87 -22.52 5.69
C PHE A 202 0.02 -21.39 6.26
N GLY A 203 -1.29 -21.43 6.02
CA GLY A 203 -2.23 -20.47 6.57
C GLY A 203 -3.64 -21.02 6.64
N TRP A 204 -4.46 -20.37 7.47
CA TRP A 204 -5.90 -20.59 7.54
C TRP A 204 -6.63 -19.24 7.42
N ASP A 205 -6.53 -18.39 8.44
CA ASP A 205 -7.04 -17.00 8.41
C ASP A 205 -6.26 -16.13 7.42
N HIS A 206 -4.95 -16.38 7.31
CA HIS A 206 -4.11 -15.96 6.19
C HIS A 206 -4.09 -17.03 5.11
N PRO A 207 -3.90 -16.68 3.84
CA PRO A 207 -3.87 -17.67 2.79
C PRO A 207 -2.70 -18.65 2.93
N THR A 208 -2.94 -19.93 2.67
CA THR A 208 -1.86 -20.84 2.29
C THR A 208 -1.34 -20.38 0.94
N ALA A 209 -0.03 -20.17 0.84
CA ALA A 209 0.64 -19.72 -0.37
C ALA A 209 1.66 -20.75 -0.86
N ALA A 210 1.80 -20.88 -2.17
CA ALA A 210 2.85 -21.66 -2.80
C ALA A 210 3.37 -20.94 -4.05
N VAL A 211 4.70 -20.96 -4.24
CA VAL A 211 5.38 -20.28 -5.34
C VAL A 211 6.33 -21.27 -6.01
N TRP A 212 6.23 -21.40 -7.33
CA TRP A 212 7.09 -22.29 -8.11
C TRP A 212 8.21 -21.52 -8.76
N LEU A 213 9.41 -22.02 -8.57
CA LEU A 213 10.66 -21.43 -9.01
C LEU A 213 11.38 -22.39 -9.96
N ALA A 214 11.98 -21.86 -11.01
CA ALA A 214 12.94 -22.56 -11.87
C ALA A 214 14.27 -21.81 -11.85
N TRP A 215 15.38 -22.53 -11.84
CA TRP A 215 16.70 -21.95 -11.78
C TRP A 215 17.48 -22.20 -13.08
N ASP A 216 17.76 -21.12 -13.79
CA ASP A 216 18.75 -21.11 -14.86
C ASP A 216 20.15 -21.06 -14.26
N ARG A 217 20.86 -22.18 -14.32
CA ARG A 217 22.21 -22.30 -13.75
C ARG A 217 23.26 -21.60 -14.59
N ASP A 218 23.03 -21.39 -15.87
CA ASP A 218 24.00 -20.79 -16.76
C ASP A 218 24.12 -19.29 -16.50
N THR A 219 23.02 -18.63 -16.17
CA THR A 219 22.96 -17.20 -15.83
C THR A 219 22.79 -16.93 -14.34
N ASP A 220 22.70 -17.96 -13.51
CA ASP A 220 22.33 -17.90 -12.09
C ASP A 220 21.04 -17.11 -11.85
N THR A 221 20.03 -17.26 -12.73
CA THR A 221 18.78 -16.54 -12.65
C THR A 221 17.65 -17.43 -12.13
N VAL A 222 16.93 -16.94 -11.14
CA VAL A 222 15.72 -17.60 -10.60
C VAL A 222 14.49 -17.01 -11.27
N HIS A 223 13.63 -17.87 -11.80
CA HIS A 223 12.38 -17.52 -12.46
C HIS A 223 11.19 -17.98 -11.63
N VAL A 224 10.35 -17.04 -11.18
CA VAL A 224 9.04 -17.33 -10.59
C VAL A 224 8.05 -17.52 -11.73
N TYR A 225 7.56 -18.74 -11.93
CA TYR A 225 6.73 -19.06 -13.10
C TYR A 225 5.29 -19.43 -12.75
N ASP A 226 4.99 -19.71 -11.48
CA ASP A 226 3.63 -20.01 -11.04
C ASP A 226 3.45 -19.63 -9.57
N CYS A 227 2.21 -19.36 -9.15
CA CYS A 227 1.85 -19.11 -7.76
C CYS A 227 0.45 -19.63 -7.45
N TYR A 228 0.20 -19.88 -6.16
CA TYR A 228 -1.07 -20.31 -5.61
C TYR A 228 -1.31 -19.60 -4.28
N ARG A 229 -2.54 -19.15 -4.03
CA ARG A 229 -2.90 -18.43 -2.82
C ARG A 229 -4.37 -18.65 -2.51
N VAL A 230 -4.68 -19.40 -1.45
CA VAL A 230 -6.06 -19.72 -1.07
C VAL A 230 -6.21 -19.70 0.45
N LYS A 231 -7.30 -19.12 0.95
CA LYS A 231 -7.70 -19.11 2.36
C LYS A 231 -8.71 -20.22 2.67
N GLU A 232 -8.82 -20.58 3.95
CA GLU A 232 -9.92 -21.40 4.50
C GLU A 232 -10.14 -22.71 3.73
N ALA A 233 -9.04 -23.34 3.30
CA ALA A 233 -9.08 -24.63 2.62
C ALA A 233 -8.27 -25.67 3.39
N THR A 234 -8.65 -26.94 3.22
CA THR A 234 -8.01 -28.06 3.91
C THR A 234 -6.69 -28.46 3.24
N PRO A 235 -5.78 -29.15 3.96
CA PRO A 235 -4.55 -29.69 3.38
C PRO A 235 -4.79 -30.54 2.12
N LEU A 236 -5.90 -31.26 2.04
CA LEU A 236 -6.28 -32.02 0.84
C LEU A 236 -6.48 -31.12 -0.38
N ILE A 237 -7.22 -30.02 -0.23
CA ILE A 237 -7.49 -29.07 -1.34
C ILE A 237 -6.19 -28.44 -1.82
N HIS A 238 -5.36 -27.97 -0.89
CA HIS A 238 -4.06 -27.40 -1.21
C HIS A 238 -3.16 -28.43 -1.90
N SER A 239 -3.14 -29.68 -1.40
CA SER A 239 -2.34 -30.76 -1.98
C SER A 239 -2.76 -31.10 -3.41
N LEU A 240 -4.06 -31.09 -3.72
CA LEU A 240 -4.55 -31.29 -5.08
C LEU A 240 -4.05 -30.18 -6.02
N ALA A 241 -4.10 -28.92 -5.59
CA ALA A 241 -3.62 -27.80 -6.37
C ALA A 241 -2.10 -27.85 -6.60
N ILE A 242 -1.33 -28.18 -5.56
CA ILE A 242 0.14 -28.31 -5.65
C ILE A 242 0.52 -29.48 -6.57
N ASN A 243 -0.09 -30.64 -6.41
CA ASN A 243 0.20 -31.84 -7.19
C ASN A 243 -0.16 -31.67 -8.68
N ALA A 244 -1.16 -30.85 -8.99
CA ALA A 244 -1.52 -30.53 -10.38
C ALA A 244 -0.41 -29.81 -11.14
N LYS A 245 0.52 -29.15 -10.47
CA LYS A 245 1.68 -28.47 -11.07
C LYS A 245 2.87 -29.41 -11.32
N GLY A 246 2.86 -30.59 -10.73
CA GLY A 246 3.86 -31.65 -10.91
C GLY A 246 4.27 -32.30 -9.59
N LYS A 247 3.84 -33.54 -9.37
CA LYS A 247 4.15 -34.31 -8.14
C LYS A 247 5.66 -34.54 -7.90
N TRP A 248 6.46 -34.40 -8.95
CA TRP A 248 7.91 -34.58 -8.89
C TRP A 248 8.65 -33.34 -8.35
N ILE A 249 8.00 -32.19 -8.29
CA ILE A 249 8.62 -30.94 -7.84
C ILE A 249 8.76 -30.98 -6.31
N PRO A 250 9.98 -30.83 -5.75
CA PRO A 250 10.14 -30.79 -4.31
C PRO A 250 9.54 -29.52 -3.73
N VAL A 251 8.92 -29.64 -2.54
CA VAL A 251 8.27 -28.55 -1.82
C VAL A 251 9.06 -28.23 -0.55
N ALA A 252 9.62 -27.02 -0.51
CA ALA A 252 10.24 -26.46 0.69
C ALA A 252 9.15 -25.83 1.58
N TRP A 253 9.26 -26.01 2.89
CA TRP A 253 8.24 -25.65 3.86
C TRP A 253 8.85 -25.01 5.11
N PRO A 254 8.16 -24.07 5.80
CA PRO A 254 8.65 -23.32 6.94
C PRO A 254 8.55 -24.12 8.26
N HIS A 255 9.04 -23.50 9.34
CA HIS A 255 9.00 -24.08 10.70
C HIS A 255 7.57 -24.45 11.15
N ASP A 256 6.57 -23.74 10.71
CA ASP A 256 5.16 -23.96 11.08
C ASP A 256 4.62 -25.33 10.65
N GLY A 257 5.26 -25.97 9.67
CA GLY A 257 4.95 -27.34 9.28
C GLY A 257 5.20 -28.39 10.39
N LEU A 258 5.95 -28.02 11.44
CA LEU A 258 6.16 -28.87 12.62
C LEU A 258 5.03 -28.74 13.66
N GLN A 259 4.14 -27.77 13.51
CA GLN A 259 3.00 -27.61 14.41
C GLN A 259 2.05 -28.80 14.27
N HIS A 260 1.53 -29.26 15.41
CA HIS A 260 0.56 -30.33 15.45
C HIS A 260 -0.86 -29.79 15.33
N ASP A 261 -1.62 -30.37 14.44
CA ASP A 261 -3.04 -30.07 14.33
C ASP A 261 -3.77 -30.46 15.61
N LYS A 262 -4.61 -29.57 16.13
CA LYS A 262 -5.34 -29.78 17.39
C LYS A 262 -6.34 -30.91 17.33
N GLY A 263 -6.83 -31.28 16.14
CA GLY A 263 -7.82 -32.32 15.96
C GLY A 263 -7.22 -33.70 15.75
N SER A 264 -6.19 -33.80 14.90
CA SER A 264 -5.54 -35.08 14.53
C SER A 264 -4.29 -35.38 15.37
N GLY A 265 -3.67 -34.38 16.00
CA GLY A 265 -2.38 -34.52 16.68
C GLY A 265 -1.20 -34.73 15.74
N GLU A 266 -1.41 -34.63 14.43
CA GLU A 266 -0.40 -34.86 13.41
C GLU A 266 0.28 -33.56 12.99
N GLN A 267 1.57 -33.62 12.64
CA GLN A 267 2.29 -32.46 12.11
C GLN A 267 1.69 -32.03 10.76
N LEU A 268 1.60 -30.72 10.59
CA LEU A 268 0.99 -30.16 9.39
C LEU A 268 1.70 -30.59 8.10
N ALA A 269 3.04 -30.62 8.09
CA ALA A 269 3.80 -31.12 6.94
C ALA A 269 3.51 -32.58 6.60
N GLU A 270 3.25 -33.44 7.61
CA GLU A 270 2.91 -34.85 7.39
C GLU A 270 1.53 -35.01 6.74
N GLN A 271 0.56 -34.14 7.03
CA GLN A 271 -0.74 -34.17 6.36
C GLN A 271 -0.59 -33.95 4.85
N TYR A 272 0.30 -33.05 4.42
CA TYR A 272 0.56 -32.84 3.00
C TYR A 272 1.30 -34.03 2.36
N ARG A 273 2.25 -34.66 3.07
CA ARG A 273 2.92 -35.90 2.61
C ARG A 273 1.94 -37.03 2.38
N LYS A 274 0.95 -37.20 3.26
CA LYS A 274 -0.13 -38.20 3.11
C LYS A 274 -0.97 -37.99 1.84
N HIS A 275 -1.01 -36.76 1.35
CA HIS A 275 -1.69 -36.42 0.10
C HIS A 275 -0.74 -36.34 -1.10
N ASP A 276 0.37 -37.09 -1.04
CA ASP A 276 1.37 -37.21 -2.12
C ASP A 276 2.09 -35.91 -2.52
N VAL A 277 2.12 -34.88 -1.65
CA VAL A 277 2.95 -33.71 -1.91
C VAL A 277 4.40 -34.06 -1.62
N ASN A 278 5.29 -33.77 -2.57
CA ASN A 278 6.71 -34.07 -2.46
C ASN A 278 7.43 -33.08 -1.51
N MET A 279 7.01 -33.08 -0.24
CA MET A 279 7.60 -32.23 0.80
C MET A 279 9.04 -32.62 1.06
N LEU A 280 9.97 -31.68 1.06
CA LEU A 280 11.35 -31.91 1.49
C LEU A 280 11.38 -32.59 2.87
N LYS A 281 12.39 -33.44 3.12
CA LYS A 281 12.53 -34.18 4.36
C LYS A 281 12.57 -33.23 5.54
N ASP A 282 13.40 -32.20 5.44
CA ASP A 282 13.63 -31.20 6.46
C ASP A 282 13.00 -29.88 6.06
N ARG A 283 12.61 -29.08 7.03
CA ARG A 283 12.12 -27.71 6.82
C ARG A 283 13.20 -26.82 6.20
N ALA A 284 12.77 -25.75 5.52
CA ALA A 284 13.69 -24.77 4.98
C ALA A 284 14.48 -24.06 6.08
N THR A 285 15.80 -24.06 5.93
CA THR A 285 16.76 -23.34 6.80
C THR A 285 17.91 -22.85 5.93
N PHE A 286 18.66 -21.88 6.43
CA PHE A 286 19.98 -21.53 5.89
C PHE A 286 21.02 -22.58 6.27
N ASP A 287 22.20 -22.53 5.65
CA ASP A 287 23.30 -23.49 5.89
C ASP A 287 23.75 -23.52 7.36
N ASP A 288 23.61 -22.43 8.09
CA ASP A 288 23.89 -22.33 9.53
C ASP A 288 22.75 -22.88 10.43
N GLY A 289 21.68 -23.42 9.82
CA GLY A 289 20.48 -23.91 10.50
C GLY A 289 19.51 -22.83 10.96
N SER A 290 19.82 -21.55 10.71
CA SER A 290 18.92 -20.45 11.03
C SER A 290 17.75 -20.37 10.03
N ASN A 291 16.70 -19.64 10.40
CA ASN A 291 15.55 -19.32 9.59
C ASN A 291 15.27 -17.81 9.60
N GLY A 292 16.34 -17.01 9.69
CA GLY A 292 16.25 -15.56 9.76
C GLY A 292 15.64 -14.96 8.49
N VAL A 293 14.46 -14.37 8.60
CA VAL A 293 13.73 -13.74 7.49
C VAL A 293 14.57 -12.65 6.81
N GLU A 294 15.30 -11.84 7.59
CA GLU A 294 16.10 -10.74 7.05
C GLU A 294 17.22 -11.20 6.12
N ALA A 295 17.90 -12.31 6.42
CA ALA A 295 18.94 -12.85 5.55
C ALA A 295 18.38 -13.28 4.18
N GLY A 296 17.22 -13.96 4.20
CA GLY A 296 16.52 -14.35 2.95
C GLY A 296 16.04 -13.15 2.14
N LEU A 297 15.53 -12.12 2.81
CA LEU A 297 15.10 -10.89 2.14
C LEU A 297 16.28 -10.15 1.49
N MET A 298 17.44 -10.11 2.14
CA MET A 298 18.64 -9.47 1.58
C MET A 298 19.17 -10.24 0.38
N GLU A 299 19.22 -11.57 0.41
CA GLU A 299 19.61 -12.38 -0.74
C GLU A 299 18.64 -12.20 -1.91
N MET A 300 17.35 -12.21 -1.64
CA MET A 300 16.32 -11.99 -2.64
C MET A 300 16.43 -10.59 -3.26
N LEU A 301 16.69 -9.56 -2.44
CA LEU A 301 16.90 -8.20 -2.90
C LEU A 301 18.14 -8.09 -3.79
N ASP A 302 19.27 -8.71 -3.40
CA ASP A 302 20.50 -8.73 -4.21
C ASP A 302 20.23 -9.36 -5.58
N ARG A 303 19.57 -10.53 -5.63
CA ARG A 303 19.20 -11.18 -6.89
C ARG A 303 18.30 -10.31 -7.75
N MET A 304 17.33 -9.60 -7.15
CA MET A 304 16.46 -8.67 -7.84
C MET A 304 17.24 -7.47 -8.43
N GLN A 305 18.13 -6.87 -7.66
CA GLN A 305 18.93 -5.71 -8.07
C GLN A 305 19.94 -6.05 -9.17
N THR A 306 20.47 -7.26 -9.15
CA THR A 306 21.45 -7.74 -10.13
C THR A 306 20.82 -8.39 -11.37
N GLY A 307 19.47 -8.38 -11.47
CA GLY A 307 18.74 -8.95 -12.61
C GLY A 307 18.64 -10.47 -12.61
N ARG A 308 19.08 -11.13 -11.52
CA ARG A 308 19.09 -12.59 -11.34
C ARG A 308 17.79 -13.14 -10.70
N PHE A 309 16.74 -12.34 -10.69
CA PHE A 309 15.41 -12.73 -10.24
C PHE A 309 14.35 -12.20 -11.20
N LYS A 310 13.55 -13.07 -11.76
CA LYS A 310 12.52 -12.73 -12.73
C LYS A 310 11.18 -13.32 -12.32
N VAL A 311 10.10 -12.66 -12.72
CA VAL A 311 8.73 -13.05 -12.35
C VAL A 311 7.83 -12.97 -13.57
N ALA A 312 7.08 -14.02 -13.83
CA ALA A 312 6.15 -14.05 -14.95
C ALA A 312 5.06 -12.99 -14.82
N ALA A 313 4.80 -12.27 -15.90
CA ALA A 313 3.92 -11.12 -15.92
C ALA A 313 2.45 -11.42 -15.53
N HIS A 314 2.00 -12.66 -15.76
CA HIS A 314 0.62 -13.09 -15.52
C HIS A 314 0.31 -13.49 -14.07
N LEU A 315 1.31 -13.50 -13.17
CA LEU A 315 1.14 -13.90 -11.77
C LEU A 315 0.55 -12.74 -10.93
N HIS A 316 -0.73 -12.47 -11.10
CA HIS A 316 -1.40 -11.32 -10.47
C HIS A 316 -1.31 -11.34 -8.94
N ASP A 317 -1.53 -12.49 -8.31
CA ASP A 317 -1.47 -12.64 -6.84
C ASP A 317 -0.07 -12.36 -6.30
N TRP A 318 0.98 -12.84 -7.00
CA TRP A 318 2.37 -12.56 -6.62
C TRP A 318 2.68 -11.07 -6.72
N TRP A 319 2.24 -10.41 -7.80
CA TRP A 319 2.47 -8.98 -7.99
C TRP A 319 1.71 -8.13 -6.96
N GLU A 320 0.52 -8.56 -6.57
CA GLU A 320 -0.24 -7.91 -5.50
C GLU A 320 0.54 -7.98 -4.18
N GLU A 321 0.98 -9.15 -3.75
CA GLU A 321 1.77 -9.33 -2.53
C GLU A 321 3.09 -8.56 -2.60
N PHE A 322 3.79 -8.58 -3.72
CA PHE A 322 5.01 -7.82 -3.92
C PHE A 322 4.82 -6.32 -3.69
N ARG A 323 3.70 -5.75 -4.10
CA ARG A 323 3.35 -4.34 -3.87
C ARG A 323 3.03 -4.06 -2.41
N LEU A 324 2.45 -5.01 -1.71
CA LEU A 324 1.98 -4.87 -0.34
C LEU A 324 3.04 -5.23 0.70
N TYR A 325 4.16 -5.85 0.28
CA TYR A 325 5.17 -6.36 1.21
C TYR A 325 6.04 -5.24 1.76
N HIS A 326 5.77 -4.86 3.00
CA HIS A 326 6.45 -3.77 3.70
C HIS A 326 6.76 -4.13 5.15
N ARG A 327 7.73 -3.45 5.74
CA ARG A 327 8.02 -3.55 7.17
C ARG A 327 6.88 -2.94 7.98
N LYS A 328 6.47 -3.63 9.02
CA LYS A 328 5.50 -3.13 10.00
C LYS A 328 6.14 -2.09 10.90
#